data_a7e2d44e4089267ed59b9a5a33667d0f
#
_entry.id   a7e2d44e4089267ed59b9a5a33667d0f
#
_cell.length_a   1.000
_cell.length_b   1.000
_cell.length_c   1.000
_cell.angle_alpha   90.00
_cell.angle_beta   90.00
_cell.angle_gamma   90.00
#
_symmetry.space_group_name_H-M   'P 1'
#
loop_
_entity.id
_entity.type
_entity.pdbx_description
1 polymer ?
#
loop_
_entity_poly.entity_id
_entity_poly.type
_entity_poly.pdbx_seq_one_letter_code
_entity_poly.pdbx_strand_id
1 'polypeptide(L)'
;MDIKNTKLSDIKARQIIQTLQNGNLTLVGQALRGSNSTFLTQVTDGNFSIQAIYKPSRGERPLWDFPDFSLAQREVAAYIVSHLLGWNLVPATVFRVQSAIYGKGSLQLFIEHDPTLHYLNAPIKDQILFMKIVIFDLLINNADRKSGHVIFDSNHKPWLIDHGLCFNHEFKHRTVIWDFAGLSIPVNLKMEIKNFVIKLQSGK
;
A
#
# COMPACT_ATOMS: atom_id res chain seq x y z
N MET A 1 -5.05 -10.25 25.08
CA MET A 1 -5.39 -9.38 23.93
C MET A 1 -6.86 -9.04 24.06
N ASP A 2 -7.19 -7.77 24.27
CA ASP A 2 -8.53 -7.35 24.72
C ASP A 2 -9.53 -7.37 23.55
N ILE A 3 -10.57 -8.22 23.65
CA ILE A 3 -11.60 -8.42 22.60
C ILE A 3 -12.33 -7.11 22.26
N LYS A 4 -12.42 -6.16 23.21
CA LYS A 4 -13.01 -4.84 22.99
C LYS A 4 -12.16 -3.96 22.06
N ASN A 5 -10.84 -4.00 22.20
CA ASN A 5 -9.92 -3.23 21.37
C ASN A 5 -9.88 -3.76 19.92
N THR A 6 -9.97 -5.08 19.73
CA THR A 6 -10.03 -5.69 18.39
C THR A 6 -11.29 -5.27 17.64
N LYS A 7 -12.46 -5.29 18.28
CA LYS A 7 -13.73 -4.84 17.65
C LYS A 7 -13.72 -3.36 17.27
N LEU A 8 -13.11 -2.49 18.08
CA LEU A 8 -13.03 -1.05 17.80
C LEU A 8 -12.10 -0.74 16.64
N SER A 9 -10.96 -1.45 16.55
CA SER A 9 -10.03 -1.32 15.41
C SER A 9 -10.66 -1.76 14.10
N ASP A 10 -11.45 -2.85 14.12
CA ASP A 10 -12.14 -3.37 12.93
C ASP A 10 -13.25 -2.42 12.45
N ILE A 11 -13.99 -1.80 13.37
CA ILE A 11 -15.00 -0.79 13.05
C ILE A 11 -14.35 0.40 12.38
N LYS A 12 -13.26 0.91 12.95
CA LYS A 12 -12.51 2.04 12.38
C LYS A 12 -11.93 1.72 11.00
N ALA A 13 -11.38 0.52 10.82
CA ALA A 13 -10.86 0.06 9.52
C ALA A 13 -11.96 0.01 8.44
N ARG A 14 -13.14 -0.53 8.77
CA ARG A 14 -14.29 -0.56 7.86
C ARG A 14 -14.77 0.85 7.52
N GLN A 15 -14.86 1.74 8.50
CA GLN A 15 -15.25 3.13 8.29
C GLN A 15 -14.27 3.85 7.34
N ILE A 16 -12.96 3.64 7.50
CA ILE A 16 -11.94 4.19 6.59
C ILE A 16 -12.19 3.72 5.16
N ILE A 17 -12.37 2.41 4.94
CA ILE A 17 -12.63 1.85 3.61
C ILE A 17 -13.92 2.43 3.01
N GLN A 18 -15.01 2.49 3.76
CA GLN A 18 -16.29 3.06 3.31
C GLN A 18 -16.13 4.54 2.93
N THR A 19 -15.43 5.32 3.75
CA THR A 19 -15.15 6.73 3.47
C THR A 19 -14.30 6.89 2.21
N LEU A 20 -13.24 6.10 2.04
CA LEU A 20 -12.43 6.11 0.82
C LEU A 20 -13.28 5.74 -0.42
N GLN A 21 -14.22 4.81 -0.30
CA GLN A 21 -15.07 4.36 -1.41
C GLN A 21 -16.14 5.37 -1.78
N ASN A 22 -16.82 5.97 -0.81
CA ASN A 22 -18.09 6.67 -1.00
C ASN A 22 -18.07 8.15 -0.59
N GLY A 23 -17.11 8.58 0.24
CA GLY A 23 -17.04 9.95 0.77
C GLY A 23 -16.82 11.01 -0.32
N ASN A 24 -17.22 12.24 -0.05
CA ASN A 24 -16.96 13.39 -0.91
C ASN A 24 -15.46 13.70 -0.93
N LEU A 25 -14.90 13.81 -2.15
CA LEU A 25 -13.48 14.04 -2.38
C LEU A 25 -13.23 15.48 -2.80
N THR A 26 -12.37 16.19 -2.04
CA THR A 26 -11.91 17.53 -2.36
C THR A 26 -10.38 17.55 -2.48
N LEU A 27 -9.86 18.28 -3.46
CA LEU A 27 -8.41 18.44 -3.61
C LEU A 27 -7.87 19.39 -2.54
N VAL A 28 -6.78 18.98 -1.89
CA VAL A 28 -6.02 19.81 -0.96
C VAL A 28 -4.75 20.35 -1.63
N GLY A 29 -4.10 19.52 -2.46
CA GLY A 29 -2.90 19.91 -3.18
C GLY A 29 -2.43 18.85 -4.16
N GLN A 30 -1.45 19.20 -4.98
CA GLN A 30 -0.80 18.28 -5.90
C GLN A 30 0.60 17.96 -5.38
N ALA A 31 0.98 16.69 -5.41
CA ALA A 31 2.35 16.29 -5.10
C ALA A 31 3.28 16.74 -6.23
N LEU A 32 4.33 17.49 -5.89
CA LEU A 32 5.27 18.05 -6.85
C LEU A 32 6.33 17.02 -7.32
N ARG A 33 6.40 15.85 -6.69
CA ARG A 33 7.39 14.80 -6.98
C ARG A 33 6.70 13.53 -7.48
N GLY A 34 7.17 12.99 -8.59
CA GLY A 34 6.71 11.76 -9.19
C GLY A 34 6.46 11.88 -10.69
N SER A 35 6.46 10.74 -11.39
CA SER A 35 6.23 10.67 -12.85
C SER A 35 4.75 10.74 -13.22
N ASN A 36 3.86 10.38 -12.29
CA ASN A 36 2.41 10.32 -12.47
C ASN A 36 1.73 11.42 -11.65
N SER A 37 0.55 11.83 -12.09
CA SER A 37 -0.26 12.81 -11.36
C SER A 37 -0.70 12.24 -10.01
N THR A 38 -0.31 12.89 -8.93
CA THR A 38 -0.61 12.48 -7.55
C THR A 38 -1.15 13.67 -6.77
N PHE A 39 -2.26 13.49 -6.08
CA PHE A 39 -2.95 14.56 -5.36
C PHE A 39 -3.19 14.18 -3.91
N LEU A 40 -2.94 15.13 -3.00
CA LEU A 40 -3.44 15.08 -1.64
C LEU A 40 -4.89 15.52 -1.65
N THR A 41 -5.75 14.74 -1.03
CA THR A 41 -7.19 14.96 -0.99
C THR A 41 -7.72 14.84 0.42
N GLN A 42 -8.82 15.53 0.68
CA GLN A 42 -9.67 15.33 1.84
C GLN A 42 -10.88 14.51 1.40
N VAL A 43 -11.22 13.47 2.14
CA VAL A 43 -12.37 12.61 1.87
C VAL A 43 -13.28 12.64 3.08
N THR A 44 -14.54 13.06 2.89
CA THR A 44 -15.50 13.28 3.97
C THR A 44 -16.76 12.45 3.77
N ASP A 45 -17.17 11.75 4.83
CA ASP A 45 -18.42 10.98 4.89
C ASP A 45 -19.13 11.34 6.21
N GLY A 46 -20.17 12.16 6.11
CA GLY A 46 -20.83 12.75 7.28
C GLY A 46 -19.86 13.59 8.13
N ASN A 47 -19.72 13.21 9.38
CA ASN A 47 -18.80 13.88 10.33
C ASN A 47 -17.39 13.25 10.36
N PHE A 48 -17.16 12.20 9.56
CA PHE A 48 -15.87 11.54 9.50
C PHE A 48 -15.08 12.01 8.28
N SER A 49 -13.85 12.43 8.52
CA SER A 49 -12.99 13.02 7.49
C SER A 49 -11.57 12.48 7.59
N ILE A 50 -10.99 12.12 6.46
CA ILE A 50 -9.64 11.56 6.36
C ILE A 50 -8.89 12.19 5.17
N GLN A 51 -7.57 12.25 5.28
CA GLN A 51 -6.72 12.58 4.15
C GLN A 51 -6.38 11.33 3.35
N ALA A 52 -6.27 11.48 2.03
CA ALA A 52 -5.92 10.39 1.13
C ALA A 52 -5.09 10.88 -0.06
N ILE A 53 -4.28 9.96 -0.58
CA ILE A 53 -3.53 10.16 -1.82
C ILE A 53 -4.35 9.61 -2.99
N TYR A 54 -4.70 10.49 -3.92
CA TYR A 54 -5.42 10.14 -5.14
C TYR A 54 -4.46 10.08 -6.33
N LYS A 55 -4.46 8.95 -7.02
CA LYS A 55 -3.70 8.71 -8.25
C LYS A 55 -4.69 8.37 -9.37
N PRO A 56 -5.10 9.34 -10.21
CA PRO A 56 -6.03 9.09 -11.31
C PRO A 56 -5.36 8.25 -12.41
N SER A 57 -6.08 7.25 -12.93
CA SER A 57 -5.57 6.43 -14.06
C SER A 57 -5.29 7.27 -15.30
N ARG A 58 -6.04 8.36 -15.52
CA ARG A 58 -5.81 9.30 -16.61
C ARG A 58 -4.44 9.99 -16.54
N GLY A 59 -3.85 10.07 -15.34
CA GLY A 59 -2.53 10.68 -15.11
C GLY A 59 -1.36 9.69 -15.18
N GLU A 60 -1.62 8.43 -15.47
CA GLU A 60 -0.58 7.42 -15.63
C GLU A 60 0.21 7.68 -16.93
N ARG A 61 1.54 7.63 -16.83
CA ARG A 61 2.40 7.63 -18.01
C ARG A 61 2.43 6.24 -18.62
N PRO A 62 2.22 6.08 -19.93
CA PRO A 62 2.34 4.79 -20.60
C PRO A 62 3.71 4.17 -20.38
N LEU A 63 3.72 2.88 -20.11
CA LEU A 63 4.93 2.07 -19.95
C LEU A 63 4.87 0.92 -20.95
N TRP A 64 6.00 0.65 -21.61
CA TRP A 64 6.05 -0.39 -22.66
C TRP A 64 5.77 -1.80 -22.14
N ASP A 65 5.94 -2.02 -20.84
CA ASP A 65 5.89 -3.34 -20.19
C ASP A 65 4.74 -3.48 -19.17
N PHE A 66 3.88 -2.49 -19.06
CA PHE A 66 2.67 -2.52 -18.25
C PHE A 66 1.46 -2.09 -19.09
N PRO A 67 0.30 -2.77 -18.98
CA PRO A 67 -0.92 -2.34 -19.65
C PRO A 67 -1.32 -0.93 -19.24
N ASP A 68 -1.74 -0.13 -20.19
CA ASP A 68 -2.22 1.23 -19.96
C ASP A 68 -3.38 1.24 -18.95
N PHE A 69 -3.41 2.27 -18.12
CA PHE A 69 -4.45 2.50 -17.10
C PHE A 69 -4.58 1.37 -16.05
N SER A 70 -3.52 0.58 -15.82
CA SER A 70 -3.53 -0.53 -14.86
C SER A 70 -2.82 -0.23 -13.54
N LEU A 71 -2.06 0.87 -13.44
CA LEU A 71 -1.22 1.13 -12.26
C LEU A 71 -2.05 1.37 -11.01
N ALA A 72 -3.15 2.10 -11.12
CA ALA A 72 -4.07 2.34 -9.99
C ALA A 72 -4.69 1.03 -9.46
N GLN A 73 -4.99 0.06 -10.33
CA GLN A 73 -5.51 -1.25 -9.92
C GLN A 73 -4.45 -2.08 -9.20
N ARG A 74 -3.17 -1.97 -9.59
CA ARG A 74 -2.04 -2.64 -8.94
C ARG A 74 -1.79 -2.11 -7.53
N GLU A 75 -1.95 -0.80 -7.30
CA GLU A 75 -1.94 -0.20 -5.96
C GLU A 75 -2.99 -0.86 -5.04
N VAL A 76 -4.21 -1.04 -5.56
CA VAL A 76 -5.29 -1.69 -4.81
C VAL A 76 -4.98 -3.16 -4.56
N ALA A 77 -4.47 -3.88 -5.56
CA ALA A 77 -4.09 -5.29 -5.42
C ALA A 77 -3.01 -5.49 -4.35
N ALA A 78 -2.01 -4.60 -4.28
CA ALA A 78 -0.98 -4.65 -3.25
C ALA A 78 -1.57 -4.48 -1.84
N TYR A 79 -2.53 -3.55 -1.65
CA TYR A 79 -3.25 -3.42 -0.39
C TYR A 79 -4.00 -4.71 -0.03
N ILE A 80 -4.75 -5.28 -0.97
CA ILE A 80 -5.53 -6.51 -0.74
C ILE A 80 -4.61 -7.67 -0.32
N VAL A 81 -3.50 -7.88 -1.03
CA VAL A 81 -2.52 -8.92 -0.68
C VAL A 81 -1.93 -8.69 0.71
N SER A 82 -1.53 -7.46 1.03
CA SER A 82 -1.00 -7.10 2.37
C SER A 82 -2.01 -7.36 3.48
N HIS A 83 -3.28 -7.04 3.22
CA HIS A 83 -4.38 -7.26 4.17
C HIS A 83 -4.69 -8.75 4.36
N LEU A 84 -4.79 -9.52 3.28
CA LEU A 84 -5.07 -10.97 3.32
C LEU A 84 -3.94 -11.78 3.97
N LEU A 85 -2.69 -11.35 3.83
CA LEU A 85 -1.54 -11.90 4.57
C LEU A 85 -1.62 -11.59 6.08
N GLY A 86 -2.45 -10.61 6.49
CA GLY A 86 -2.49 -10.10 7.87
C GLY A 86 -1.27 -9.22 8.23
N TRP A 87 -0.44 -8.87 7.25
CA TRP A 87 0.76 -8.08 7.50
C TRP A 87 0.46 -6.58 7.63
N ASN A 88 -0.59 -6.09 6.97
CA ASN A 88 -1.05 -4.70 7.03
C ASN A 88 0.09 -3.68 6.83
N LEU A 89 0.95 -3.96 5.85
CA LEU A 89 2.08 -3.11 5.47
C LEU A 89 1.67 -1.96 4.54
N VAL A 90 0.60 -2.17 3.75
CA VAL A 90 0.11 -1.16 2.78
C VAL A 90 -1.07 -0.43 3.39
N PRO A 91 -1.11 0.91 3.34
CA PRO A 91 -2.28 1.69 3.79
C PRO A 91 -3.55 1.29 3.03
N ALA A 92 -4.71 1.46 3.68
CA ALA A 92 -5.99 1.19 3.07
C ALA A 92 -6.10 1.87 1.70
N THR A 93 -6.36 1.11 0.64
CA THR A 93 -6.38 1.59 -0.74
C THR A 93 -7.58 1.03 -1.47
N VAL A 94 -8.34 1.89 -2.14
CA VAL A 94 -9.52 1.52 -2.91
C VAL A 94 -9.42 2.01 -4.35
N PHE A 95 -10.13 1.36 -5.27
CA PHE A 95 -10.30 1.85 -6.63
C PHE A 95 -11.63 2.62 -6.71
N ARG A 96 -11.54 3.91 -7.03
CA ARG A 96 -12.73 4.75 -7.25
C ARG A 96 -13.02 4.87 -8.72
N VAL A 97 -14.29 4.62 -9.09
CA VAL A 97 -14.78 4.74 -10.47
C VAL A 97 -15.47 6.08 -10.68
N GLN A 98 -16.18 6.56 -9.65
CA GLN A 98 -17.01 7.77 -9.72
C GLN A 98 -16.50 8.87 -8.80
N SER A 99 -16.94 10.10 -9.06
CA SER A 99 -16.80 11.29 -8.20
C SER A 99 -15.38 11.79 -7.97
N ALA A 100 -14.40 11.38 -8.74
CA ALA A 100 -13.09 11.99 -8.65
C ALA A 100 -12.89 13.03 -9.75
N ILE A 101 -12.30 14.15 -9.42
CA ILE A 101 -12.13 15.33 -10.30
C ILE A 101 -11.46 14.96 -11.63
N TYR A 102 -10.55 13.97 -11.60
CA TYR A 102 -9.82 13.49 -12.79
C TYR A 102 -10.20 12.08 -13.21
N GLY A 103 -11.39 11.58 -12.78
CA GLY A 103 -11.93 10.29 -13.19
C GLY A 103 -11.47 9.12 -12.29
N LYS A 104 -11.55 7.90 -12.81
CA LYS A 104 -11.20 6.68 -12.08
C LYS A 104 -9.73 6.66 -11.65
N GLY A 105 -9.46 6.03 -10.51
CA GLY A 105 -8.09 5.91 -9.99
C GLY A 105 -8.01 5.23 -8.62
N SER A 106 -6.82 5.09 -8.08
CA SER A 106 -6.62 4.62 -6.71
C SER A 106 -6.72 5.77 -5.72
N LEU A 107 -7.28 5.47 -4.55
CA LEU A 107 -7.36 6.37 -3.42
C LEU A 107 -6.82 5.64 -2.20
N GLN A 108 -5.68 6.09 -1.68
CA GLN A 108 -4.96 5.47 -0.57
C GLN A 108 -5.00 6.37 0.66
N LEU A 109 -5.29 5.81 1.83
CA LEU A 109 -5.21 6.53 3.10
C LEU A 109 -3.85 7.20 3.24
N PHE A 110 -3.84 8.50 3.49
CA PHE A 110 -2.61 9.23 3.79
C PHE A 110 -2.10 8.85 5.19
N ILE A 111 -0.83 8.50 5.26
CA ILE A 111 -0.14 8.24 6.52
C ILE A 111 0.73 9.45 6.83
N GLU A 112 0.44 10.11 7.95
CA GLU A 112 1.31 11.17 8.45
C GLU A 112 2.65 10.60 8.87
N HIS A 113 3.74 11.14 8.33
CA HIS A 113 5.08 10.63 8.50
C HIS A 113 6.12 11.76 8.40
N ASP A 114 7.29 11.53 8.96
CA ASP A 114 8.47 12.38 8.72
C ASP A 114 9.04 12.08 7.31
N PRO A 115 9.03 13.05 6.36
CA PRO A 115 9.51 12.83 5.01
C PRO A 115 11.03 12.62 4.92
N THR A 116 11.77 12.89 6.00
CA THR A 116 13.22 12.65 6.07
C THR A 116 13.53 11.22 6.52
N LEU A 117 12.58 10.53 7.15
CA LEU A 117 12.75 9.16 7.65
C LEU A 117 12.29 8.14 6.59
N HIS A 118 13.23 7.31 6.15
CA HIS A 118 12.99 6.29 5.13
C HIS A 118 13.84 5.04 5.40
N TYR A 119 13.68 3.99 4.60
CA TYR A 119 14.34 2.69 4.83
C TYR A 119 15.83 2.77 5.17
N LEU A 120 16.61 3.57 4.44
CA LEU A 120 18.08 3.59 4.57
C LEU A 120 18.59 4.30 5.84
N ASN A 121 17.77 5.13 6.49
CA ASN A 121 18.16 5.88 7.70
C ASN A 121 17.30 5.55 8.93
N ALA A 122 16.27 4.73 8.75
CA ALA A 122 15.45 4.28 9.89
C ALA A 122 16.21 3.24 10.74
N PRO A 123 16.11 3.29 12.07
CA PRO A 123 16.67 2.26 12.91
C PRO A 123 15.91 0.94 12.71
N ILE A 124 16.61 -0.12 12.27
CA ILE A 124 16.04 -1.46 12.14
C ILE A 124 15.90 -2.06 13.53
N LYS A 125 14.72 -1.95 14.14
CA LYS A 125 14.42 -2.49 15.47
C LYS A 125 13.85 -3.92 15.42
N ASP A 126 13.10 -4.25 14.36
CA ASP A 126 12.44 -5.55 14.18
C ASP A 126 12.84 -6.16 12.84
N GLN A 127 13.82 -7.06 12.86
CA GLN A 127 14.31 -7.75 11.65
C GLN A 127 13.20 -8.55 10.95
N ILE A 128 12.28 -9.16 11.72
CA ILE A 128 11.18 -9.94 11.13
C ILE A 128 10.23 -9.04 10.34
N LEU A 129 9.92 -7.85 10.88
CA LEU A 129 9.07 -6.89 10.20
C LEU A 129 9.71 -6.38 8.90
N PHE A 130 11.03 -6.11 8.93
CA PHE A 130 11.75 -5.68 7.74
C PHE A 130 11.92 -6.82 6.71
N MET A 131 12.10 -8.07 7.15
CA MET A 131 12.05 -9.23 6.26
C MET A 131 10.67 -9.38 5.58
N LYS A 132 9.56 -9.08 6.27
CA LYS A 132 8.22 -9.06 5.67
C LYS A 132 8.15 -8.08 4.49
N ILE A 133 8.82 -6.92 4.58
CA ILE A 133 8.86 -5.94 3.48
C ILE A 133 9.48 -6.56 2.23
N VAL A 134 10.66 -7.18 2.37
CA VAL A 134 11.36 -7.82 1.25
C VAL A 134 10.55 -8.97 0.65
N ILE A 135 10.01 -9.83 1.51
CA ILE A 135 9.19 -10.96 1.06
C ILE A 135 7.91 -10.48 0.39
N PHE A 136 7.29 -9.41 0.91
CA PHE A 136 6.11 -8.81 0.29
C PHE A 136 6.42 -8.31 -1.13
N ASP A 137 7.52 -7.58 -1.32
CA ASP A 137 7.93 -7.10 -2.63
C ASP A 137 8.22 -8.24 -3.63
N LEU A 138 8.79 -9.35 -3.15
CA LEU A 138 8.97 -10.56 -3.97
C LEU A 138 7.63 -11.19 -4.36
N LEU A 139 6.68 -11.31 -3.42
CA LEU A 139 5.36 -11.91 -3.66
C LEU A 139 4.55 -11.14 -4.68
N ILE A 140 4.60 -9.81 -4.65
CA ILE A 140 3.87 -8.95 -5.57
C ILE A 140 4.67 -8.57 -6.82
N ASN A 141 5.90 -9.11 -6.97
CA ASN A 141 6.81 -8.79 -8.07
C ASN A 141 7.00 -7.28 -8.25
N ASN A 142 7.39 -6.59 -7.18
CA ASN A 142 7.57 -5.14 -7.19
C ASN A 142 8.80 -4.73 -8.01
N ALA A 143 8.60 -3.96 -9.08
CA ALA A 143 9.64 -3.54 -9.99
C ALA A 143 10.27 -2.18 -9.65
N ASP A 144 9.89 -1.51 -8.54
CA ASP A 144 10.39 -0.16 -8.23
C ASP A 144 10.39 0.16 -6.71
N ARG A 145 10.93 -0.74 -5.86
CA ARG A 145 11.09 -0.43 -4.43
C ARG A 145 12.24 0.55 -4.21
N LYS A 146 11.90 1.80 -3.83
CA LYS A 146 12.83 2.85 -3.42
C LYS A 146 12.84 2.98 -1.89
N SER A 147 13.88 3.58 -1.33
CA SER A 147 13.97 3.84 0.11
C SER A 147 12.82 4.70 0.64
N GLY A 148 12.44 5.74 -0.09
CA GLY A 148 11.33 6.64 0.25
C GLY A 148 9.94 6.03 0.05
N HIS A 149 9.82 4.81 -0.50
CA HIS A 149 8.56 4.08 -0.55
C HIS A 149 8.30 3.25 0.72
N VAL A 150 9.21 3.30 1.70
CA VAL A 150 9.03 2.81 3.06
C VAL A 150 9.00 4.02 3.97
N ILE A 151 7.83 4.41 4.41
CA ILE A 151 7.58 5.54 5.31
C ILE A 151 7.27 5.04 6.72
N PHE A 152 7.45 5.87 7.73
CA PHE A 152 7.26 5.48 9.12
C PHE A 152 6.28 6.44 9.79
N ASP A 153 5.23 5.89 10.41
CA ASP A 153 4.30 6.69 11.21
C ASP A 153 4.92 7.13 12.55
N SER A 154 4.19 7.91 13.33
CA SER A 154 4.63 8.42 14.64
C SER A 154 4.98 7.31 15.66
N ASN A 155 4.52 6.08 15.43
CA ASN A 155 4.85 4.91 16.25
C ASN A 155 6.04 4.11 15.67
N HIS A 156 6.73 4.64 14.67
CA HIS A 156 7.79 3.97 13.92
C HIS A 156 7.35 2.67 13.23
N LYS A 157 6.04 2.51 12.97
CA LYS A 157 5.56 1.41 12.13
C LYS A 157 5.87 1.71 10.67
N PRO A 158 6.50 0.78 9.93
CA PRO A 158 6.72 0.95 8.49
C PRO A 158 5.41 0.77 7.73
N TRP A 159 5.24 1.62 6.72
CA TRP A 159 4.19 1.55 5.73
C TRP A 159 4.79 1.58 4.34
N LEU A 160 4.27 0.75 3.45
CA LEU A 160 4.74 0.64 2.07
C LEU A 160 3.77 1.38 1.16
N ILE A 161 4.32 2.22 0.31
CA ILE A 161 3.57 3.01 -0.67
C ILE A 161 4.13 2.79 -2.08
N ASP A 162 3.41 3.29 -3.08
CA ASP A 162 3.80 3.32 -4.49
C ASP A 162 4.00 1.92 -5.12
N HIS A 163 2.89 1.19 -5.28
CA HIS A 163 2.83 -0.18 -5.79
C HIS A 163 2.29 -0.26 -7.23
N GLY A 164 2.31 0.84 -7.98
CA GLY A 164 1.84 0.85 -9.36
C GLY A 164 2.60 -0.11 -10.27
N LEU A 165 3.89 -0.36 -9.98
CA LEU A 165 4.76 -1.23 -10.78
C LEU A 165 4.92 -2.63 -10.16
N CYS A 166 3.80 -3.24 -9.75
CA CYS A 166 3.74 -4.60 -9.20
C CYS A 166 2.96 -5.54 -10.12
N PHE A 167 3.01 -6.84 -9.83
CA PHE A 167 2.23 -7.89 -10.52
C PHE A 167 2.46 -7.98 -12.03
N ASN A 168 3.67 -7.67 -12.51
CA ASN A 168 4.01 -7.95 -13.89
C ASN A 168 4.02 -9.48 -14.13
N HIS A 169 3.63 -9.94 -15.32
CA HIS A 169 3.65 -11.35 -15.68
C HIS A 169 5.08 -11.90 -15.82
N GLU A 170 6.03 -11.05 -16.16
CA GLU A 170 7.47 -11.38 -16.13
C GLU A 170 8.05 -11.02 -14.76
N PHE A 171 9.03 -11.78 -14.30
CA PHE A 171 9.73 -11.45 -13.06
C PHE A 171 10.59 -10.20 -13.27
N LYS A 172 10.25 -9.11 -12.55
CA LYS A 172 10.88 -7.79 -12.67
C LYS A 172 11.28 -7.18 -11.34
N HIS A 173 11.44 -7.98 -10.31
CA HIS A 173 11.75 -7.48 -8.98
C HIS A 173 12.97 -6.54 -8.99
N ARG A 174 12.77 -5.28 -8.54
CA ARG A 174 13.82 -4.28 -8.34
C ARG A 174 13.66 -3.65 -6.98
N THR A 175 14.74 -3.66 -6.22
CA THR A 175 14.73 -3.17 -4.83
C THR A 175 16.04 -2.51 -4.48
N VAL A 176 15.98 -1.57 -3.52
CA VAL A 176 17.16 -1.03 -2.84
C VAL A 176 17.46 -1.77 -1.52
N ILE A 177 16.62 -2.74 -1.14
CA ILE A 177 16.69 -3.47 0.13
C ILE A 177 17.37 -4.81 -0.08
N TRP A 178 18.66 -4.88 0.25
CA TRP A 178 19.48 -6.08 0.10
C TRP A 178 19.96 -6.69 1.43
N ASP A 179 19.60 -6.08 2.57
CA ASP A 179 20.09 -6.44 3.91
C ASP A 179 19.80 -7.90 4.29
N PHE A 180 18.81 -8.52 3.68
CA PHE A 180 18.39 -9.89 3.96
C PHE A 180 18.76 -10.88 2.86
N ALA A 181 19.55 -10.45 1.87
CA ALA A 181 19.98 -11.33 0.79
C ALA A 181 20.83 -12.49 1.33
N GLY A 182 20.52 -13.72 0.88
CA GLY A 182 21.18 -14.94 1.35
C GLY A 182 20.71 -15.48 2.70
N LEU A 183 19.84 -14.77 3.41
CA LEU A 183 19.25 -15.26 4.64
C LEU A 183 18.07 -16.20 4.39
N SER A 184 17.93 -17.21 5.25
CA SER A 184 16.78 -18.11 5.19
C SER A 184 15.52 -17.40 5.67
N ILE A 185 14.41 -17.58 4.95
CA ILE A 185 13.10 -17.09 5.40
C ILE A 185 12.70 -17.83 6.69
N PRO A 186 12.37 -17.10 7.78
CA PRO A 186 11.92 -17.69 9.04
C PRO A 186 10.70 -18.61 8.86
N VAL A 187 10.64 -19.68 9.65
CA VAL A 187 9.58 -20.70 9.54
C VAL A 187 8.19 -20.12 9.71
N ASN A 188 8.01 -19.20 10.66
CA ASN A 188 6.73 -18.51 10.88
C ASN A 188 6.27 -17.75 9.62
N LEU A 189 7.16 -17.04 8.92
CA LEU A 189 6.81 -16.31 7.70
C LEU A 189 6.48 -17.28 6.54
N LYS A 190 7.19 -18.40 6.43
CA LYS A 190 6.83 -19.46 5.46
C LYS A 190 5.43 -20.00 5.72
N MET A 191 5.05 -20.20 6.99
CA MET A 191 3.72 -20.65 7.36
C MET A 191 2.64 -19.62 7.06
N GLU A 192 2.89 -18.32 7.33
CA GLU A 192 1.97 -17.23 7.00
C GLU A 192 1.70 -17.19 5.48
N ILE A 193 2.74 -17.30 4.66
CA ILE A 193 2.62 -17.34 3.19
C ILE A 193 1.85 -18.59 2.74
N LYS A 194 2.17 -19.76 3.29
CA LYS A 194 1.46 -21.00 2.94
C LYS A 194 -0.03 -20.91 3.24
N ASN A 195 -0.39 -20.37 4.41
CA ASN A 195 -1.78 -20.16 4.79
C ASN A 195 -2.50 -19.17 3.86
N PHE A 196 -1.81 -18.12 3.42
CA PHE A 196 -2.32 -17.17 2.43
C PHE A 196 -2.61 -17.86 1.09
N VAL A 197 -1.68 -18.69 0.57
CA VAL A 197 -1.88 -19.43 -0.68
C VAL A 197 -3.08 -20.36 -0.58
N ILE A 198 -3.23 -21.09 0.54
CA ILE A 198 -4.38 -21.97 0.78
C ILE A 198 -5.69 -21.18 0.75
N LYS A 199 -5.75 -20.01 1.39
CA LYS A 199 -6.93 -19.14 1.36
C LYS A 199 -7.28 -18.69 -0.06
N LEU A 200 -6.29 -18.28 -0.85
CA LEU A 200 -6.52 -17.88 -2.25
C LEU A 200 -7.10 -19.03 -3.08
N GLN A 201 -6.57 -20.25 -2.93
CA GLN A 201 -7.04 -21.43 -3.66
C GLN A 201 -8.43 -21.88 -3.23
N SER A 202 -8.81 -21.65 -1.97
CA SER A 202 -10.14 -22.05 -1.44
C SER A 202 -11.24 -21.04 -1.77
N GLY A 203 -10.91 -19.88 -2.35
CA GLY A 203 -11.88 -18.82 -2.67
C GLY A 203 -12.54 -18.18 -1.42
N LYS A 204 -11.90 -18.30 -0.26
CA LYS A 204 -12.40 -17.80 1.03
C LYS A 204 -11.69 -16.52 1.45
#